data_65b2e3c5bea7f4aafb9e071a8a31b608
#
_entry.id   65b2e3c5bea7f4aafb9e071a8a31b608
#
_cell.length_a   1.000
_cell.length_b   1.000
_cell.length_c   1.000
_cell.angle_alpha   90.00
_cell.angle_beta   90.00
_cell.angle_gamma   90.00
#
_symmetry.space_group_name_H-M   'P 1'
#
loop_
_entity.id
_entity.type
_entity.pdbx_description
1 polymer ?
#
loop_
_entity_poly.entity_id
_entity_poly.type
_entity_poly.pdbx_seq_one_letter_code
_entity_poly.pdbx_strand_id
1 'polypeptide(L)'
;QNNIDVLRITDDDDDSNIILSDEDDVDVEQIDLSVPDGVSIEDPVRMYLKEIGKVPLLSAEEEIELAKRMELGDEDAKKRLAEANLRLVVSIAKRYVGRGMLFLDLIQEGNLGLIKAVEKFDYRKGYKFSTYATWWIRQAITRAIADQARTIRIPVHMVETINKLIRVSRQLLQELGREPQPEEIAKEMNMPVDRVREILKISQ
;
A
#
# COMPACT_ATOMS: atom_id res chain seq x y z
N GLN A 1 6.84 -1.86 -20.04
CA GLN A 1 7.71 -2.30 -18.93
C GLN A 1 7.05 -1.83 -17.63
N ASN A 2 6.18 -2.64 -17.06
CA ASN A 2 5.57 -2.35 -15.76
C ASN A 2 6.49 -2.94 -14.69
N ASN A 3 7.30 -2.08 -14.12
CA ASN A 3 8.13 -2.40 -12.96
C ASN A 3 7.18 -2.46 -11.75
N ILE A 4 6.71 -3.66 -11.41
CA ILE A 4 5.98 -3.89 -10.16
C ILE A 4 7.06 -4.16 -9.11
N ASP A 5 7.51 -3.12 -8.44
CA ASP A 5 8.39 -3.26 -7.29
C ASP A 5 7.66 -3.98 -6.16
N VAL A 6 8.17 -5.16 -5.83
CA VAL A 6 7.75 -5.90 -4.65
C VAL A 6 8.40 -5.25 -3.46
N LEU A 7 7.61 -4.50 -2.70
CA LEU A 7 7.98 -4.03 -1.39
C LEU A 7 8.40 -5.24 -0.53
N ARG A 8 9.64 -5.26 -0.07
CA ARG A 8 10.06 -6.16 1.00
C ARG A 8 9.34 -5.72 2.26
N ILE A 9 8.44 -6.54 2.75
CA ILE A 9 7.86 -6.37 4.07
C ILE A 9 8.92 -6.87 5.06
N THR A 10 9.77 -5.98 5.53
CA THR A 10 10.64 -6.25 6.68
C THR A 10 9.90 -5.81 7.92
N ASP A 11 9.91 -6.63 8.97
CA ASP A 11 9.30 -6.32 10.27
C ASP A 11 10.07 -5.23 11.05
N ASP A 12 11.19 -4.76 10.52
CA ASP A 12 12.00 -3.71 11.10
C ASP A 12 11.44 -2.34 10.66
N ASP A 13 11.03 -1.53 11.64
CA ASP A 13 10.65 -0.11 11.51
C ASP A 13 11.85 0.78 11.08
N ASP A 14 12.73 0.29 10.19
CA ASP A 14 13.91 1.01 9.76
C ASP A 14 13.58 1.95 8.59
N ASP A 15 13.37 3.22 8.91
CA ASP A 15 13.17 4.32 7.95
C ASP A 15 14.32 4.49 6.95
N SER A 16 15.47 3.79 7.17
CA SER A 16 16.68 3.95 6.35
C SER A 16 16.58 3.34 4.95
N ASN A 17 15.56 2.49 4.69
CA ASN A 17 15.38 1.79 3.42
C ASN A 17 14.18 2.25 2.58
N ILE A 18 13.57 3.39 2.90
CA ILE A 18 12.49 3.96 2.09
C ILE A 18 13.08 4.55 0.81
N ILE A 19 12.98 3.82 -0.29
CA ILE A 19 13.31 4.33 -1.63
C ILE A 19 12.06 5.01 -2.18
N LEU A 20 12.04 6.34 -2.15
CA LEU A 20 11.01 7.15 -2.77
C LEU A 20 11.29 7.22 -4.27
N SER A 21 10.35 6.77 -5.11
CA SER A 21 10.41 6.90 -6.56
C SER A 21 9.52 8.07 -7.02
N ASP A 22 9.88 8.71 -8.13
CA ASP A 22 9.07 9.77 -8.73
C ASP A 22 7.66 9.27 -9.14
N GLU A 23 7.49 7.96 -9.32
CA GLU A 23 6.19 7.32 -9.58
C GLU A 23 5.26 7.31 -8.36
N ASP A 24 5.78 7.59 -7.16
CA ASP A 24 5.01 7.69 -5.93
C ASP A 24 4.47 9.11 -5.66
N ASP A 25 4.82 10.10 -6.51
CA ASP A 25 4.31 11.45 -6.39
C ASP A 25 2.85 11.50 -6.89
N VAL A 26 1.91 11.44 -5.94
CA VAL A 26 0.47 11.52 -6.21
C VAL A 26 0.06 12.98 -6.13
N ASP A 27 -0.49 13.51 -7.23
CA ASP A 27 -1.09 14.85 -7.24
C ASP A 27 -2.39 14.83 -6.43
N VAL A 28 -2.31 15.33 -5.19
CA VAL A 28 -3.41 15.33 -4.22
C VAL A 28 -4.56 16.25 -4.67
N GLU A 29 -4.29 17.23 -5.53
CA GLU A 29 -5.31 18.17 -6.05
C GLU A 29 -6.25 17.51 -7.07
N GLN A 30 -5.75 16.49 -7.80
CA GLN A 30 -6.51 15.80 -8.85
C GLN A 30 -7.12 14.47 -8.41
N ILE A 31 -7.13 14.17 -7.10
CA ILE A 31 -7.70 12.92 -6.60
C ILE A 31 -9.21 12.87 -6.83
N ASP A 32 -9.64 11.92 -7.66
CA ASP A 32 -11.04 11.58 -7.83
C ASP A 32 -11.56 10.80 -6.62
N LEU A 33 -12.56 11.36 -5.92
CA LEU A 33 -13.25 10.75 -4.80
C LEU A 33 -14.52 9.98 -5.21
N SER A 34 -14.72 9.68 -6.49
CA SER A 34 -15.82 8.81 -6.93
C SER A 34 -15.63 7.38 -6.38
N VAL A 35 -16.73 6.66 -6.25
CA VAL A 35 -16.69 5.24 -5.83
C VAL A 35 -16.17 4.41 -7.00
N PRO A 36 -15.21 3.48 -6.79
CA PRO A 36 -14.70 2.61 -7.85
C PRO A 36 -15.79 1.73 -8.45
N ASP A 37 -15.65 1.38 -9.73
CA ASP A 37 -16.53 0.41 -10.39
C ASP A 37 -16.47 -0.95 -9.67
N GLY A 38 -17.62 -1.58 -9.50
CA GLY A 38 -17.73 -2.88 -8.84
C GLY A 38 -17.78 -2.84 -7.31
N VAL A 39 -17.66 -1.66 -6.69
CA VAL A 39 -17.93 -1.49 -5.26
C VAL A 39 -19.41 -1.22 -5.06
N SER A 40 -20.06 -2.02 -4.21
CA SER A 40 -21.43 -1.73 -3.78
C SER A 40 -21.48 -0.34 -3.14
N ILE A 41 -22.34 0.52 -3.65
CA ILE A 41 -22.51 1.88 -3.15
C ILE A 41 -23.35 1.79 -1.87
N GLU A 42 -22.71 1.40 -0.79
CA GLU A 42 -23.32 1.50 0.53
C GLU A 42 -23.30 2.96 1.00
N ASP A 43 -24.37 3.40 1.67
CA ASP A 43 -24.47 4.76 2.21
C ASP A 43 -23.26 5.18 3.07
N PRO A 44 -22.63 4.28 3.87
CA PRO A 44 -21.44 4.62 4.65
C PRO A 44 -20.22 5.06 3.81
N VAL A 45 -19.98 4.43 2.64
CA VAL A 45 -18.88 4.80 1.75
C VAL A 45 -19.08 6.22 1.22
N ARG A 46 -20.27 6.52 0.71
CA ARG A 46 -20.60 7.85 0.19
C ARG A 46 -20.50 8.91 1.26
N MET A 47 -20.99 8.63 2.46
CA MET A 47 -20.95 9.57 3.58
C MET A 47 -19.51 9.88 3.96
N TYR A 48 -18.64 8.87 4.07
CA TYR A 48 -17.24 9.04 4.35
C TYR A 48 -16.52 9.90 3.28
N LEU A 49 -16.71 9.57 1.99
CA LEU A 49 -16.09 10.33 0.88
C LEU A 49 -16.56 11.79 0.85
N LYS A 50 -17.83 12.04 1.16
CA LYS A 50 -18.38 13.40 1.27
C LYS A 50 -17.75 14.19 2.43
N GLU A 51 -17.54 13.54 3.58
CA GLU A 51 -16.95 14.21 4.75
C GLU A 51 -15.49 14.58 4.52
N ILE A 52 -14.66 13.65 4.03
CA ILE A 52 -13.25 13.93 3.74
C ILE A 52 -13.07 14.98 2.63
N GLY A 53 -14.03 15.06 1.69
CA GLY A 53 -14.03 16.06 0.62
C GLY A 53 -14.21 17.51 1.10
N LYS A 54 -14.74 17.72 2.32
CA LYS A 54 -14.93 19.06 2.91
C LYS A 54 -13.63 19.64 3.47
N VAL A 55 -12.63 18.80 3.79
CA VAL A 55 -11.38 19.24 4.37
C VAL A 55 -10.53 19.92 3.28
N PRO A 56 -10.08 21.17 3.49
CA PRO A 56 -9.23 21.86 2.52
C PRO A 56 -7.86 21.19 2.41
N LEU A 57 -7.28 21.28 1.21
CA LEU A 57 -5.89 20.86 0.99
C LEU A 57 -4.91 21.81 1.68
N LEU A 58 -3.76 21.28 2.05
CA LEU A 58 -2.68 22.06 2.64
C LEU A 58 -1.68 22.48 1.55
N SER A 59 -1.14 23.69 1.67
CA SER A 59 0.02 24.10 0.89
C SER A 59 1.31 23.49 1.47
N ALA A 60 2.40 23.50 0.68
CA ALA A 60 3.69 22.99 1.14
C ALA A 60 4.21 23.75 2.37
N GLU A 61 3.94 25.05 2.46
CA GLU A 61 4.31 25.88 3.62
C GLU A 61 3.52 25.49 4.87
N GLU A 62 2.21 25.21 4.71
CA GLU A 62 1.34 24.76 5.80
C GLU A 62 1.74 23.36 6.32
N GLU A 63 2.15 22.45 5.41
CA GLU A 63 2.68 21.13 5.81
C GLU A 63 3.92 21.27 6.70
N ILE A 64 4.86 22.14 6.32
CA ILE A 64 6.09 22.42 7.09
C ILE A 64 5.74 23.07 8.44
N GLU A 65 4.81 24.02 8.46
CA GLU A 65 4.37 24.67 9.69
C GLU A 65 3.74 23.67 10.67
N LEU A 66 2.83 22.83 10.17
CA LEU A 66 2.21 21.78 10.97
C LEU A 66 3.26 20.77 11.48
N ALA A 67 4.23 20.38 10.65
CA ALA A 67 5.31 19.48 11.06
C ALA A 67 6.16 20.07 12.19
N LYS A 68 6.47 21.37 12.15
CA LYS A 68 7.18 22.06 13.25
C LYS A 68 6.37 22.09 14.54
N ARG A 69 5.05 22.32 14.45
CA ARG A 69 4.15 22.29 15.61
C ARG A 69 4.05 20.89 16.22
N MET A 70 4.04 19.86 15.38
CA MET A 70 4.04 18.46 15.82
C MET A 70 5.27 18.10 16.64
N GLU A 71 6.46 18.60 16.28
CA GLU A 71 7.70 18.42 17.07
C GLU A 71 7.60 19.02 18.48
N LEU A 72 6.77 20.05 18.64
CA LEU A 72 6.49 20.67 19.95
C LEU A 72 5.40 19.93 20.73
N GLY A 73 4.86 18.81 20.20
CA GLY A 73 3.84 18.00 20.86
C GLY A 73 2.40 18.47 20.59
N ASP A 74 2.16 19.26 19.55
CA ASP A 74 0.83 19.72 19.18
C ASP A 74 0.01 18.62 18.50
N GLU A 75 -0.93 18.02 19.25
CA GLU A 75 -1.82 16.97 18.76
C GLU A 75 -2.84 17.49 17.72
N ASP A 76 -3.26 18.76 17.80
CA ASP A 76 -4.17 19.35 16.82
C ASP A 76 -3.49 19.49 15.46
N ALA A 77 -2.18 19.79 15.44
CA ALA A 77 -1.38 19.82 14.23
C ALA A 77 -1.29 18.43 13.56
N LYS A 78 -1.08 17.37 14.34
CA LYS A 78 -1.10 15.98 13.84
C LYS A 78 -2.44 15.63 13.21
N LYS A 79 -3.52 15.95 13.92
CA LYS A 79 -4.88 15.68 13.44
C LYS A 79 -5.16 16.40 12.13
N ARG A 80 -4.83 17.70 12.05
CA ARG A 80 -5.03 18.51 10.85
C ARG A 80 -4.25 18.00 9.65
N LEU A 81 -2.98 17.60 9.84
CA LEU A 81 -2.16 17.01 8.77
C LEU A 81 -2.75 15.68 8.29
N ALA A 82 -3.22 14.82 9.20
CA ALA A 82 -3.86 13.56 8.84
C ALA A 82 -5.18 13.78 8.08
N GLU A 83 -6.07 14.63 8.60
CA GLU A 83 -7.38 14.90 8.00
C GLU A 83 -7.28 15.44 6.56
N ALA A 84 -6.33 16.36 6.30
CA ALA A 84 -6.11 16.91 4.96
C ALA A 84 -5.60 15.87 3.95
N ASN A 85 -5.03 14.75 4.43
CA ASN A 85 -4.46 13.68 3.59
C ASN A 85 -5.32 12.41 3.51
N LEU A 86 -6.53 12.40 4.07
CA LEU A 86 -7.44 11.23 3.98
C LEU A 86 -7.80 10.90 2.53
N ARG A 87 -7.90 11.90 1.65
CA ARG A 87 -8.16 11.67 0.22
C ARG A 87 -7.03 10.94 -0.49
N LEU A 88 -5.78 11.13 -0.05
CA LEU A 88 -4.63 10.38 -0.55
C LEU A 88 -4.78 8.89 -0.23
N VAL A 89 -5.23 8.54 0.98
CA VAL A 89 -5.50 7.15 1.36
C VAL A 89 -6.53 6.52 0.43
N VAL A 90 -7.62 7.23 0.12
CA VAL A 90 -8.67 6.74 -0.78
C VAL A 90 -8.12 6.48 -2.18
N SER A 91 -7.31 7.39 -2.73
CA SER A 91 -6.73 7.23 -4.06
C SER A 91 -5.83 5.99 -4.17
N ILE A 92 -5.08 5.70 -3.11
CA ILE A 92 -4.23 4.51 -3.03
C ILE A 92 -5.09 3.25 -2.85
N ALA A 93 -6.05 3.26 -1.91
CA ALA A 93 -6.92 2.12 -1.62
C ALA A 93 -7.74 1.66 -2.85
N LYS A 94 -8.16 2.58 -3.72
CA LYS A 94 -8.83 2.25 -4.99
C LYS A 94 -8.06 1.22 -5.85
N ARG A 95 -6.73 1.27 -5.85
CA ARG A 95 -5.88 0.36 -6.64
C ARG A 95 -5.87 -1.08 -6.10
N TYR A 96 -6.38 -1.28 -4.88
CA TYR A 96 -6.38 -2.57 -4.19
C TYR A 96 -7.78 -3.18 -4.08
N VAL A 97 -8.81 -2.55 -4.64
CA VAL A 97 -10.17 -3.09 -4.71
C VAL A 97 -10.19 -4.44 -5.46
N GLY A 98 -11.02 -5.38 -5.00
CA GLY A 98 -11.13 -6.71 -5.58
C GLY A 98 -10.07 -7.72 -5.14
N ARG A 99 -9.24 -7.39 -4.14
CA ARG A 99 -8.18 -8.27 -3.61
C ARG A 99 -8.59 -9.03 -2.34
N GLY A 100 -9.88 -9.20 -2.09
CA GLY A 100 -10.39 -10.00 -0.95
C GLY A 100 -10.71 -9.20 0.32
N MET A 101 -10.61 -7.87 0.28
CA MET A 101 -11.03 -6.97 1.36
C MET A 101 -12.07 -5.96 0.86
N LEU A 102 -12.96 -5.53 1.74
CA LEU A 102 -13.91 -4.47 1.46
C LEU A 102 -13.20 -3.12 1.29
N PHE A 103 -13.76 -2.24 0.45
CA PHE A 103 -13.13 -0.95 0.16
C PHE A 103 -12.96 -0.07 1.41
N LEU A 104 -13.95 -0.04 2.31
CA LEU A 104 -13.82 0.69 3.58
C LEU A 104 -12.73 0.10 4.48
N ASP A 105 -12.56 -1.22 4.51
CA ASP A 105 -11.51 -1.86 5.30
C ASP A 105 -10.12 -1.49 4.76
N LEU A 106 -9.95 -1.48 3.42
CA LEU A 106 -8.72 -1.01 2.78
C LEU A 106 -8.40 0.45 3.14
N ILE A 107 -9.42 1.32 3.18
CA ILE A 107 -9.26 2.71 3.59
C ILE A 107 -8.83 2.78 5.07
N GLN A 108 -9.45 2.01 5.97
CA GLN A 108 -9.10 2.05 7.40
C GLN A 108 -7.69 1.55 7.66
N GLU A 109 -7.28 0.47 7.01
CA GLU A 109 -5.89 0.00 7.10
C GLU A 109 -4.91 1.04 6.52
N GLY A 110 -5.28 1.69 5.42
CA GLY A 110 -4.52 2.80 4.86
C GLY A 110 -4.43 4.01 5.80
N ASN A 111 -5.51 4.32 6.55
CA ASN A 111 -5.51 5.38 7.56
C ASN A 111 -4.55 5.08 8.70
N LEU A 112 -4.42 3.81 9.13
CA LEU A 112 -3.39 3.42 10.11
C LEU A 112 -1.97 3.68 9.58
N GLY A 113 -1.74 3.40 8.30
CA GLY A 113 -0.49 3.75 7.62
C GLY A 113 -0.26 5.26 7.59
N LEU A 114 -1.28 6.06 7.26
CA LEU A 114 -1.20 7.52 7.27
C LEU A 114 -0.84 8.07 8.66
N ILE A 115 -1.45 7.57 9.73
CA ILE A 115 -1.14 7.99 11.11
C ILE A 115 0.34 7.74 11.42
N LYS A 116 0.87 6.56 11.09
CA LYS A 116 2.31 6.26 11.25
C LYS A 116 3.19 7.20 10.43
N ALA A 117 2.78 7.54 9.20
CA ALA A 117 3.51 8.51 8.38
C ALA A 117 3.54 9.89 9.03
N VAL A 118 2.42 10.36 9.60
CA VAL A 118 2.35 11.64 10.31
C VAL A 118 3.28 11.65 11.52
N GLU A 119 3.31 10.57 12.32
CA GLU A 119 4.17 10.47 13.51
C GLU A 119 5.67 10.48 13.19
N LYS A 120 6.05 9.92 12.03
CA LYS A 120 7.46 9.76 11.64
C LYS A 120 7.92 10.79 10.59
N PHE A 121 7.08 11.72 10.19
CA PHE A 121 7.41 12.70 9.16
C PHE A 121 8.48 13.68 9.60
N ASP A 122 9.57 13.79 8.83
CA ASP A 122 10.64 14.78 9.03
C ASP A 122 10.70 15.73 7.82
N TYR A 123 10.21 16.95 7.99
CA TYR A 123 10.20 17.98 6.96
C TYR A 123 11.60 18.42 6.52
N ARG A 124 12.65 18.18 7.34
CA ARG A 124 14.05 18.55 7.05
C ARG A 124 14.62 17.75 5.88
N LYS A 125 14.03 16.59 5.58
CA LYS A 125 14.44 15.73 4.46
C LYS A 125 14.06 16.27 3.08
N GLY A 126 13.21 17.31 3.00
CA GLY A 126 12.94 18.09 1.79
C GLY A 126 11.97 17.47 0.80
N TYR A 127 11.35 16.32 1.08
CA TYR A 127 10.29 15.73 0.27
C TYR A 127 8.90 16.14 0.75
N LYS A 128 7.91 16.13 -0.15
CA LYS A 128 6.51 16.38 0.20
C LYS A 128 5.98 15.30 1.13
N PHE A 129 5.07 15.68 2.02
CA PHE A 129 4.42 14.71 2.91
C PHE A 129 3.72 13.58 2.14
N SER A 130 3.02 13.91 1.03
CA SER A 130 2.32 12.93 0.20
C SER A 130 3.23 11.81 -0.31
N THR A 131 4.46 12.12 -0.75
CA THR A 131 5.43 11.14 -1.24
C THR A 131 5.83 10.16 -0.14
N TYR A 132 6.13 10.68 1.06
CA TYR A 132 6.48 9.86 2.22
C TYR A 132 5.29 9.03 2.71
N ALA A 133 4.10 9.63 2.84
CA ALA A 133 2.89 8.98 3.31
C ALA A 133 2.43 7.85 2.37
N THR A 134 2.61 8.01 1.07
CA THR A 134 2.25 6.98 0.06
C THR A 134 2.90 5.64 0.36
N TRP A 135 4.17 5.64 0.78
CA TRP A 135 4.87 4.40 1.16
C TRP A 135 4.21 3.73 2.37
N TRP A 136 3.94 4.47 3.45
CA TRP A 136 3.32 3.93 4.67
C TRP A 136 1.89 3.42 4.44
N ILE A 137 1.10 4.17 3.65
CA ILE A 137 -0.26 3.79 3.30
C ILE A 137 -0.25 2.49 2.49
N ARG A 138 0.60 2.41 1.47
CA ARG A 138 0.76 1.22 0.62
C ARG A 138 1.20 0.01 1.44
N GLN A 139 2.18 0.18 2.32
CA GLN A 139 2.69 -0.85 3.21
C GLN A 139 1.57 -1.40 4.11
N ALA A 140 0.80 -0.52 4.76
CA ALA A 140 -0.29 -0.92 5.64
C ALA A 140 -1.37 -1.71 4.89
N ILE A 141 -1.82 -1.21 3.73
CA ILE A 141 -2.83 -1.88 2.90
C ILE A 141 -2.34 -3.24 2.42
N THR A 142 -1.11 -3.33 1.92
CA THR A 142 -0.55 -4.59 1.39
C THR A 142 -0.40 -5.63 2.49
N ARG A 143 0.05 -5.22 3.68
CA ARG A 143 0.15 -6.10 4.85
C ARG A 143 -1.23 -6.58 5.31
N ALA A 144 -2.22 -5.70 5.38
CA ALA A 144 -3.59 -6.06 5.74
C ALA A 144 -4.19 -7.08 4.74
N ILE A 145 -4.00 -6.89 3.44
CA ILE A 145 -4.44 -7.85 2.42
C ILE A 145 -3.77 -9.21 2.64
N ALA A 146 -2.47 -9.24 2.90
CA ALA A 146 -1.75 -10.48 3.13
C ALA A 146 -2.28 -11.24 4.38
N ASP A 147 -2.65 -10.50 5.43
CA ASP A 147 -3.12 -11.08 6.70
C ASP A 147 -4.61 -11.43 6.72
N GLN A 148 -5.47 -10.68 6.03
CA GLN A 148 -6.92 -10.71 6.24
C GLN A 148 -7.74 -11.09 5.00
N ALA A 149 -7.17 -11.03 3.78
CA ALA A 149 -7.94 -11.26 2.56
C ALA A 149 -8.36 -12.72 2.33
N ARG A 150 -7.79 -13.67 3.07
CA ARG A 150 -8.09 -15.10 2.92
C ARG A 150 -8.89 -15.62 4.12
N THR A 151 -9.93 -16.42 3.85
CA THR A 151 -10.72 -17.10 4.88
C THR A 151 -9.85 -18.00 5.78
N ILE A 152 -8.89 -18.71 5.20
CA ILE A 152 -7.86 -19.45 5.94
C ILE A 152 -6.59 -18.59 5.87
N ARG A 153 -6.21 -18.04 7.02
CA ARG A 153 -5.05 -17.17 7.14
C ARG A 153 -3.75 -17.89 6.77
N ILE A 154 -2.98 -17.27 5.90
CA ILE A 154 -1.63 -17.71 5.54
C ILE A 154 -0.63 -16.70 6.12
N PRO A 155 0.50 -17.17 6.74
CA PRO A 155 1.53 -16.25 7.23
C PRO A 155 2.07 -15.33 6.12
N VAL A 156 2.38 -14.07 6.47
CA VAL A 156 2.81 -13.04 5.49
C VAL A 156 4.00 -13.49 4.65
N HIS A 157 5.03 -14.12 5.26
CA HIS A 157 6.19 -14.64 4.52
C HIS A 157 5.83 -15.70 3.46
N MET A 158 4.76 -16.47 3.69
CA MET A 158 4.25 -17.42 2.69
C MET A 158 3.54 -16.71 1.54
N VAL A 159 2.78 -15.65 1.85
CA VAL A 159 2.15 -14.81 0.82
C VAL A 159 3.21 -14.16 -0.07
N GLU A 160 4.31 -13.67 0.51
CA GLU A 160 5.46 -13.14 -0.23
C GLU A 160 6.09 -14.20 -1.14
N THR A 161 6.28 -15.41 -0.62
CA THR A 161 6.84 -16.52 -1.39
C THR A 161 5.92 -16.89 -2.56
N ILE A 162 4.59 -16.94 -2.34
CA ILE A 162 3.60 -17.18 -3.39
C ILE A 162 3.68 -16.07 -4.45
N ASN A 163 3.72 -14.81 -4.04
CA ASN A 163 3.82 -13.67 -4.97
C ASN A 163 5.11 -13.71 -5.80
N LYS A 164 6.25 -14.09 -5.17
CA LYS A 164 7.52 -14.29 -5.88
C LYS A 164 7.40 -15.43 -6.89
N LEU A 165 6.78 -16.55 -6.50
CA LEU A 165 6.56 -17.68 -7.40
C LEU A 165 5.71 -17.29 -8.62
N ILE A 166 4.59 -16.57 -8.40
CA ILE A 166 3.72 -16.10 -9.49
C ILE A 166 4.49 -15.20 -10.45
N ARG A 167 5.36 -14.32 -9.93
CA ARG A 167 6.19 -13.43 -10.75
C ARG A 167 7.17 -14.21 -11.60
N VAL A 168 7.94 -15.12 -11.00
CA VAL A 168 8.90 -15.98 -11.70
C VAL A 168 8.18 -16.82 -12.75
N SER A 169 7.02 -17.40 -12.41
CA SER A 169 6.22 -18.17 -13.37
C SER A 169 5.79 -17.34 -14.58
N ARG A 170 5.38 -16.08 -14.38
CA ARG A 170 5.03 -15.17 -15.49
C ARG A 170 6.24 -14.80 -16.35
N GLN A 171 7.39 -14.57 -15.73
CA GLN A 171 8.63 -14.28 -16.45
C GLN A 171 9.02 -15.47 -17.32
N LEU A 172 9.06 -16.68 -16.75
CA LEU A 172 9.37 -17.90 -17.48
C LEU A 172 8.34 -18.19 -18.61
N LEU A 173 7.05 -17.89 -18.37
CA LEU A 173 6.02 -18.00 -19.43
C LEU A 173 6.34 -17.08 -20.61
N GLN A 174 6.82 -15.86 -20.37
CA GLN A 174 7.21 -14.95 -21.45
C GLN A 174 8.48 -15.42 -22.19
N GLU A 175 9.44 -15.99 -21.48
CA GLU A 175 10.69 -16.46 -22.06
C GLU A 175 10.51 -17.77 -22.84
N LEU A 176 9.72 -18.72 -22.30
CA LEU A 176 9.56 -20.06 -22.87
C LEU A 176 8.40 -20.15 -23.87
N GLY A 177 7.47 -19.20 -23.85
CA GLY A 177 6.22 -19.23 -24.66
C GLY A 177 5.22 -20.31 -24.24
N ARG A 178 5.43 -20.98 -23.09
CA ARG A 178 4.58 -22.02 -22.50
C ARG A 178 4.59 -21.94 -20.98
N GLU A 179 3.64 -22.59 -20.33
CA GLU A 179 3.64 -22.70 -18.88
C GLU A 179 4.91 -23.40 -18.38
N PRO A 180 5.62 -22.79 -17.39
CA PRO A 180 6.82 -23.38 -16.82
C PRO A 180 6.51 -24.60 -15.96
N GLN A 181 7.37 -25.61 -16.01
CA GLN A 181 7.30 -26.76 -15.13
C GLN A 181 7.80 -26.42 -13.71
N PRO A 182 7.34 -27.11 -12.66
CA PRO A 182 7.80 -26.87 -11.29
C PRO A 182 9.32 -26.93 -11.12
N GLU A 183 10.01 -27.75 -11.91
CA GLU A 183 11.46 -27.90 -11.95
C GLU A 183 12.17 -26.64 -12.47
N GLU A 184 11.57 -25.96 -13.46
CA GLU A 184 12.10 -24.72 -14.04
C GLU A 184 11.93 -23.56 -13.03
N ILE A 185 10.76 -23.48 -12.40
CA ILE A 185 10.48 -22.50 -11.34
C ILE A 185 11.42 -22.71 -10.14
N ALA A 186 11.63 -23.97 -9.73
CA ALA A 186 12.52 -24.34 -8.63
C ALA A 186 13.95 -23.87 -8.84
N LYS A 187 14.46 -24.01 -10.09
CA LYS A 187 15.79 -23.55 -10.49
C LYS A 187 15.90 -22.03 -10.38
N GLU A 188 14.93 -21.28 -10.89
CA GLU A 188 14.94 -19.82 -10.89
C GLU A 188 14.79 -19.25 -9.47
N MET A 189 13.95 -19.88 -8.65
CA MET A 189 13.74 -19.49 -7.26
C MET A 189 14.84 -20.00 -6.29
N ASN A 190 15.77 -20.85 -6.77
CA ASN A 190 16.81 -21.50 -5.97
C ASN A 190 16.23 -22.24 -4.75
N MET A 191 15.22 -23.08 -4.99
CA MET A 191 14.57 -23.87 -3.93
C MET A 191 14.27 -25.30 -4.43
N PRO A 192 14.03 -26.27 -3.51
CA PRO A 192 13.66 -27.64 -3.87
C PRO A 192 12.34 -27.70 -4.64
N VAL A 193 12.25 -28.60 -5.62
CA VAL A 193 11.03 -28.81 -6.45
C VAL A 193 9.82 -29.16 -5.61
N ASP A 194 9.97 -29.98 -4.60
CA ASP A 194 8.89 -30.38 -3.70
C ASP A 194 8.29 -29.18 -2.97
N ARG A 195 9.15 -28.23 -2.58
CA ARG A 195 8.69 -26.97 -1.96
C ARG A 195 7.89 -26.11 -2.92
N VAL A 196 8.30 -26.03 -4.18
CA VAL A 196 7.52 -25.32 -5.22
C VAL A 196 6.14 -25.98 -5.41
N ARG A 197 6.07 -27.31 -5.43
CA ARG A 197 4.80 -28.04 -5.53
C ARG A 197 3.87 -27.80 -4.34
N GLU A 198 4.42 -27.74 -3.14
CA GLU A 198 3.65 -27.38 -1.92
C GLU A 198 3.08 -25.95 -2.02
N ILE A 199 3.92 -24.98 -2.42
CA ILE A 199 3.51 -23.59 -2.54
C ILE A 199 2.42 -23.44 -3.61
N LEU A 200 2.53 -24.13 -4.74
CA LEU A 200 1.51 -24.14 -5.80
C LEU A 200 0.17 -24.67 -5.28
N LYS A 201 0.16 -25.71 -4.44
CA LYS A 201 -1.06 -26.24 -3.81
C LYS A 201 -1.71 -25.25 -2.86
N ILE A 202 -0.90 -24.50 -2.10
CA ILE A 202 -1.41 -23.49 -1.15
C ILE A 202 -1.94 -22.25 -1.88
N SER A 203 -1.41 -21.98 -3.08
CA SER A 203 -1.79 -20.80 -3.86
C SER A 203 -3.14 -20.91 -4.56
N GLN A 204 -3.63 -22.15 -4.78
CA GLN A 204 -4.95 -22.44 -5.35
C GLN A 204 -6.06 -22.12 -4.34
#